data_ac1a98059b3e1431416bef4726e77575
#
_entry.id   ac1a98059b3e1431416bef4726e77575
#
_cell.length_a   1.000
_cell.length_b   1.000
_cell.length_c   1.000
_cell.angle_alpha   90.00
_cell.angle_beta   90.00
_cell.angle_gamma   90.00
#
_symmetry.space_group_name_H-M   'P 1'
#
loop_
_entity.id
_entity.type
_entity.pdbx_description
1 polymer ?
#
loop_
_entity_poly.entity_id
_entity_poly.type
_entity_poly.pdbx_seq_one_letter_code
_entity_poly.pdbx_strand_id
1 'polypeptide(L)'
;MGFFDRNRNQLADKGIDASRLPPGQYLTERFPVLHVGDVPTYAPGAWDLTITGLVDRPFTIGLDELKEMPSVSLTFDIHCVTKWSKFDTTWTGVRVRDLFYRAGVQAGATHVVEHAEFGYTTNLPLADITTDEAIVAYEFEGEEIEPIHGGPVRIVVPHLYFWKSAKWVR
;
A
#
# COMPACT_ATOMS: atom_id res chain seq x y z
N MET A 1 32.26 -11.38 -7.12
CA MET A 1 31.41 -10.25 -6.70
C MET A 1 30.02 -10.47 -7.28
N GLY A 2 29.04 -10.76 -6.44
CA GLY A 2 27.68 -11.10 -6.87
C GLY A 2 26.93 -9.87 -7.42
N PHE A 3 25.81 -10.10 -8.12
CA PHE A 3 24.92 -9.05 -8.63
C PHE A 3 24.47 -8.07 -7.51
N PHE A 4 24.22 -8.58 -6.33
CA PHE A 4 23.80 -7.80 -5.16
C PHE A 4 24.91 -6.97 -4.53
N ASP A 5 26.16 -7.42 -4.59
CA ASP A 5 27.32 -6.63 -4.12
C ASP A 5 27.54 -5.41 -5.01
N ARG A 6 27.32 -5.54 -6.33
CA ARG A 6 27.37 -4.43 -7.28
C ARG A 6 26.35 -3.35 -6.98
N ASN A 7 25.09 -3.73 -6.66
CA ASN A 7 24.04 -2.77 -6.33
C ASN A 7 24.37 -1.99 -5.04
N ARG A 8 24.88 -2.66 -4.01
CA ARG A 8 25.28 -1.99 -2.76
C ARG A 8 26.45 -1.01 -2.99
N ASN A 9 27.43 -1.40 -3.79
CA ASN A 9 28.54 -0.51 -4.12
C ASN A 9 28.06 0.71 -4.92
N GLN A 10 27.15 0.54 -5.87
CA GLN A 10 26.55 1.67 -6.62
C GLN A 10 25.78 2.64 -5.73
N LEU A 11 25.12 2.14 -4.67
CA LEU A 11 24.43 2.99 -3.68
C LEU A 11 25.44 3.81 -2.87
N ALA A 12 26.52 3.18 -2.41
CA ALA A 12 27.60 3.84 -1.68
C ALA A 12 28.27 4.94 -2.55
N ASP A 13 28.52 4.65 -3.83
CA ASP A 13 29.07 5.62 -4.79
C ASP A 13 28.14 6.83 -5.02
N LYS A 14 26.83 6.64 -4.84
CA LYS A 14 25.82 7.72 -4.89
C LYS A 14 25.58 8.41 -3.55
N GLY A 15 26.30 8.03 -2.49
CA GLY A 15 26.10 8.55 -1.14
C GLY A 15 24.79 8.09 -0.49
N ILE A 16 24.17 7.02 -0.99
CA ILE A 16 22.92 6.45 -0.45
C ILE A 16 23.29 5.39 0.59
N ASP A 17 22.66 5.45 1.76
CA ASP A 17 22.84 4.43 2.80
C ASP A 17 22.41 3.05 2.28
N ALA A 18 23.39 2.16 2.11
CA ALA A 18 23.18 0.81 1.61
C ALA A 18 22.34 -0.06 2.58
N SER A 19 22.19 0.34 3.84
CA SER A 19 21.34 -0.37 4.81
C SER A 19 19.85 -0.27 4.47
N ARG A 20 19.44 0.75 3.70
CA ARG A 20 18.08 0.91 3.17
C ARG A 20 17.70 -0.19 2.17
N LEU A 21 18.69 -0.85 1.56
CA LEU A 21 18.45 -1.92 0.59
C LEU A 21 18.50 -3.29 1.29
N PRO A 22 17.37 -3.97 1.48
CA PRO A 22 17.36 -5.30 2.09
C PRO A 22 18.23 -6.31 1.34
N PRO A 23 18.76 -7.34 2.01
CA PRO A 23 19.55 -8.38 1.35
C PRO A 23 18.80 -9.02 0.19
N GLY A 24 19.46 -9.14 -0.96
CA GLY A 24 18.89 -9.76 -2.14
C GLY A 24 18.01 -8.86 -3.01
N GLN A 25 17.81 -7.59 -2.62
CA GLN A 25 17.08 -6.61 -3.40
C GLN A 25 18.00 -5.82 -4.34
N TYR A 26 17.42 -5.22 -5.38
CA TYR A 26 18.07 -4.23 -6.23
C TYR A 26 17.26 -2.93 -6.25
N LEU A 27 17.93 -1.79 -6.31
CA LEU A 27 17.28 -0.49 -6.46
C LEU A 27 16.80 -0.29 -7.89
N THR A 28 15.59 0.25 -8.06
CA THR A 28 15.03 0.65 -9.36
C THR A 28 14.42 2.04 -9.30
N GLU A 29 14.63 2.83 -10.34
CA GLU A 29 13.91 4.09 -10.54
C GLU A 29 12.49 3.86 -11.11
N ARG A 30 12.31 2.72 -11.78
CA ARG A 30 11.00 2.34 -12.32
C ARG A 30 10.08 1.88 -11.19
N PHE A 31 8.79 1.94 -11.45
CA PHE A 31 7.79 1.30 -10.60
C PHE A 31 7.31 0.02 -11.32
N PRO A 32 7.90 -1.16 -11.02
CA PRO A 32 7.55 -2.39 -11.70
C PRO A 32 6.08 -2.76 -11.49
N VAL A 33 5.44 -3.24 -12.53
CA VAL A 33 4.03 -3.63 -12.53
C VAL A 33 3.92 -5.13 -12.39
N LEU A 34 3.13 -5.57 -11.41
CA LEU A 34 2.69 -6.95 -11.24
C LEU A 34 1.27 -6.93 -10.69
N HIS A 35 0.36 -7.64 -11.33
CA HIS A 35 -1.03 -7.78 -10.86
C HIS A 35 -1.66 -9.08 -11.36
N VAL A 36 -2.78 -9.46 -10.74
CA VAL A 36 -3.64 -10.56 -11.15
C VAL A 36 -4.83 -9.96 -11.90
N GLY A 37 -5.22 -10.55 -13.02
CA GLY A 37 -6.31 -10.07 -13.86
C GLY A 37 -5.95 -8.83 -14.70
N ASP A 38 -6.96 -8.22 -15.27
CA ASP A 38 -6.83 -6.98 -16.06
C ASP A 38 -6.78 -5.76 -15.14
N VAL A 39 -6.39 -4.61 -15.69
CA VAL A 39 -6.48 -3.33 -14.96
C VAL A 39 -7.96 -2.89 -14.94
N PRO A 40 -8.58 -2.72 -13.76
CA PRO A 40 -9.98 -2.34 -13.69
C PRO A 40 -10.20 -0.91 -14.20
N THR A 41 -11.38 -0.69 -14.74
CA THR A 41 -11.87 0.64 -15.11
C THR A 41 -13.12 0.93 -14.30
N TYR A 42 -13.15 2.08 -13.66
CA TYR A 42 -14.29 2.52 -12.86
C TYR A 42 -15.03 3.65 -13.57
N ALA A 43 -16.36 3.56 -13.62
CA ALA A 43 -17.17 4.74 -13.93
C ALA A 43 -16.99 5.79 -12.81
N PRO A 44 -17.18 7.08 -13.07
CA PRO A 44 -17.12 8.11 -12.04
C PRO A 44 -18.00 7.74 -10.83
N GLY A 45 -17.42 7.78 -9.63
CA GLY A 45 -18.10 7.44 -8.37
C GLY A 45 -18.39 5.95 -8.14
N ALA A 46 -17.94 5.05 -9.01
CA ALA A 46 -18.24 3.61 -8.89
C ALA A 46 -17.29 2.85 -7.94
N TRP A 47 -16.15 3.44 -7.55
CA TRP A 47 -15.27 2.82 -6.56
C TRP A 47 -15.81 3.03 -5.15
N ASP A 48 -15.77 1.99 -4.34
CA ASP A 48 -16.06 2.02 -2.92
C ASP A 48 -15.13 1.09 -2.12
N LEU A 49 -15.04 1.31 -0.82
CA LEU A 49 -14.35 0.46 0.13
C LEU A 49 -15.30 0.08 1.25
N THR A 50 -15.39 -1.21 1.56
CA THR A 50 -16.23 -1.72 2.64
C THR A 50 -15.39 -2.23 3.81
N ILE A 51 -15.64 -1.73 5.01
CA ILE A 51 -15.08 -2.24 6.26
C ILE A 51 -16.14 -3.10 6.95
N THR A 52 -15.83 -4.38 7.13
CA THR A 52 -16.76 -5.37 7.68
C THR A 52 -16.05 -6.45 8.51
N GLY A 53 -16.79 -7.39 9.08
CA GLY A 53 -16.28 -8.48 9.90
C GLY A 53 -16.44 -8.20 11.40
N LEU A 54 -15.39 -8.41 12.20
CA LEU A 54 -15.41 -8.17 13.65
C LEU A 54 -15.32 -6.67 13.99
N VAL A 55 -16.34 -5.93 13.60
CA VAL A 55 -16.52 -4.49 13.83
C VAL A 55 -17.92 -4.21 14.37
N ASP A 56 -18.06 -3.13 15.16
CA ASP A 56 -19.34 -2.73 15.72
C ASP A 56 -20.24 -1.99 14.71
N ARG A 57 -19.62 -1.28 13.78
CA ARG A 57 -20.29 -0.40 12.80
C ARG A 57 -19.67 -0.62 11.42
N PRO A 58 -20.07 -1.71 10.73
CA PRO A 58 -19.62 -1.89 9.35
C PRO A 58 -20.14 -0.74 8.48
N PHE A 59 -19.32 -0.31 7.51
CA PHE A 59 -19.68 0.76 6.60
C PHE A 59 -19.01 0.61 5.24
N THR A 60 -19.55 1.30 4.25
CA THR A 60 -18.99 1.46 2.93
C THR A 60 -18.72 2.95 2.70
N ILE A 61 -17.59 3.27 2.09
CA ILE A 61 -17.16 4.65 1.80
C ILE A 61 -16.75 4.78 0.34
N GLY A 62 -17.22 5.81 -0.34
CA GLY A 62 -16.80 6.16 -1.69
C GLY A 62 -15.52 6.99 -1.70
N LEU A 63 -14.96 7.22 -2.92
CA LEU A 63 -13.69 7.93 -3.09
C LEU A 63 -13.77 9.39 -2.57
N ASP A 64 -14.84 10.10 -2.86
CA ASP A 64 -15.01 11.49 -2.46
C ASP A 64 -15.06 11.61 -0.93
N GLU A 65 -15.88 10.77 -0.26
CA GLU A 65 -15.94 10.72 1.19
C GLU A 65 -14.60 10.32 1.81
N LEU A 66 -13.85 9.39 1.19
CA LEU A 66 -12.51 9.01 1.65
C LEU A 66 -11.55 10.21 1.58
N LYS A 67 -11.59 10.99 0.50
CA LYS A 67 -10.74 12.18 0.32
C LYS A 67 -11.11 13.33 1.29
N GLU A 68 -12.33 13.38 1.82
CA GLU A 68 -12.75 14.34 2.85
C GLU A 68 -12.26 13.98 4.26
N MET A 69 -11.83 12.75 4.50
CA MET A 69 -11.26 12.35 5.78
C MET A 69 -9.87 12.96 6.02
N PRO A 70 -9.45 13.10 7.29
CA PRO A 70 -8.08 13.50 7.59
C PRO A 70 -7.06 12.60 6.88
N SER A 71 -6.25 13.19 6.02
CA SER A 71 -5.23 12.48 5.25
C SER A 71 -3.82 12.83 5.70
N VAL A 72 -2.87 12.01 5.30
CA VAL A 72 -1.43 12.21 5.52
C VAL A 72 -0.68 11.98 4.21
N SER A 73 0.41 12.72 4.04
CA SER A 73 1.39 12.46 2.99
C SER A 73 2.67 11.93 3.63
N LEU A 74 3.09 10.73 3.26
CA LEU A 74 4.19 9.99 3.87
C LEU A 74 5.20 9.59 2.80
N THR A 75 6.49 9.72 3.11
CA THR A 75 7.58 9.29 2.22
C THR A 75 8.34 8.13 2.87
N PHE A 76 8.46 7.03 2.15
CA PHE A 76 9.17 5.83 2.60
C PHE A 76 9.66 4.97 1.42
N ASP A 77 10.51 4.01 1.75
CA ASP A 77 10.98 3.01 0.80
C ASP A 77 9.98 1.87 0.67
N ILE A 78 9.78 1.38 -0.55
CA ILE A 78 8.97 0.19 -0.79
C ILE A 78 9.85 -0.95 -1.33
N HIS A 79 9.57 -2.16 -0.84
CA HIS A 79 10.31 -3.37 -1.17
C HIS A 79 9.35 -4.46 -1.64
N CYS A 80 9.66 -5.13 -2.74
CA CYS A 80 8.82 -6.21 -3.24
C CYS A 80 9.50 -7.58 -3.09
N VAL A 81 8.72 -8.61 -2.83
CA VAL A 81 9.21 -10.01 -2.78
C VAL A 81 9.88 -10.44 -4.10
N THR A 82 9.54 -9.79 -5.21
CA THR A 82 10.18 -9.96 -6.52
C THR A 82 11.53 -9.25 -6.66
N LYS A 83 12.14 -8.90 -5.51
CA LYS A 83 13.53 -8.44 -5.33
C LYS A 83 13.83 -7.00 -5.77
N TRP A 84 12.86 -6.17 -6.06
CA TRP A 84 13.11 -4.76 -6.32
C TRP A 84 12.76 -3.90 -5.11
N SER A 85 13.48 -2.79 -4.98
CA SER A 85 13.21 -1.71 -4.04
C SER A 85 13.13 -0.40 -4.79
N LYS A 86 12.21 0.47 -4.39
CA LYS A 86 12.11 1.86 -4.85
C LYS A 86 12.12 2.75 -3.62
N PHE A 87 13.04 3.72 -3.61
CA PHE A 87 13.25 4.60 -2.46
C PHE A 87 12.47 5.90 -2.58
N ASP A 88 12.26 6.52 -1.42
CA ASP A 88 11.72 7.87 -1.29
C ASP A 88 10.39 8.05 -2.03
N THR A 89 9.51 7.05 -1.96
CA THR A 89 8.19 7.12 -2.58
C THR A 89 7.22 7.86 -1.69
N THR A 90 6.53 8.87 -2.22
CA THR A 90 5.56 9.69 -1.49
C THR A 90 4.13 9.26 -1.81
N TRP A 91 3.37 8.99 -0.76
CA TRP A 91 1.98 8.52 -0.85
C TRP A 91 1.07 9.39 0.01
N THR A 92 -0.08 9.78 -0.54
CA THR A 92 -1.12 10.50 0.19
C THR A 92 -2.36 9.61 0.36
N GLY A 93 -2.91 9.57 1.58
CA GLY A 93 -4.08 8.77 1.89
C GLY A 93 -4.56 8.91 3.32
N VAL A 94 -5.59 8.15 3.66
CA VAL A 94 -6.18 8.07 5.00
C VAL A 94 -5.54 6.91 5.76
N ARG A 95 -5.18 7.11 7.02
CA ARG A 95 -4.66 6.02 7.85
C ARG A 95 -5.69 4.90 8.01
N VAL A 96 -5.27 3.66 7.83
CA VAL A 96 -6.17 2.50 8.01
C VAL A 96 -6.76 2.48 9.41
N ARG A 97 -5.97 2.80 10.44
CA ARG A 97 -6.44 2.85 11.82
C ARG A 97 -7.60 3.82 12.05
N ASP A 98 -7.69 4.92 11.28
CA ASP A 98 -8.77 5.90 11.43
C ASP A 98 -10.09 5.34 10.87
N LEU A 99 -10.03 4.59 9.77
CA LEU A 99 -11.17 3.84 9.25
C LEU A 99 -11.60 2.74 10.23
N PHE A 100 -10.63 2.03 10.84
CA PHE A 100 -10.91 0.99 11.83
C PHE A 100 -11.46 1.56 13.13
N TYR A 101 -11.02 2.74 13.55
CA TYR A 101 -11.62 3.45 14.68
C TYR A 101 -13.08 3.83 14.39
N ARG A 102 -13.37 4.34 13.20
CA ARG A 102 -14.75 4.61 12.74
C ARG A 102 -15.62 3.34 12.77
N ALA A 103 -15.07 2.22 12.31
CA ALA A 103 -15.75 0.93 12.30
C ALA A 103 -15.97 0.35 13.70
N GLY A 104 -15.13 0.69 14.67
CA GLY A 104 -15.13 0.10 16.01
C GLY A 104 -14.67 -1.35 15.98
N VAL A 105 -13.39 -1.59 15.64
CA VAL A 105 -12.82 -2.94 15.60
C VAL A 105 -12.90 -3.60 16.97
N GLN A 106 -13.48 -4.80 17.03
CA GLN A 106 -13.71 -5.55 18.26
C GLN A 106 -12.41 -6.20 18.76
N ALA A 107 -12.29 -6.35 20.08
CA ALA A 107 -11.10 -6.91 20.75
C ALA A 107 -10.73 -8.34 20.29
N GLY A 108 -11.68 -9.09 19.73
CA GLY A 108 -11.41 -10.43 19.16
C GLY A 108 -10.78 -10.42 17.78
N ALA A 109 -10.69 -9.28 17.11
CA ALA A 109 -10.08 -9.17 15.79
C ALA A 109 -8.55 -9.25 15.91
N THR A 110 -7.94 -10.20 15.21
CA THR A 110 -6.48 -10.42 15.23
C THR A 110 -5.82 -10.21 13.88
N HIS A 111 -6.58 -10.35 12.81
CA HIS A 111 -6.12 -10.25 11.42
C HIS A 111 -7.10 -9.48 10.55
N VAL A 112 -6.59 -8.96 9.47
CA VAL A 112 -7.36 -8.30 8.40
C VAL A 112 -7.15 -9.07 7.11
N VAL A 113 -8.20 -9.20 6.31
CA VAL A 113 -8.14 -9.65 4.93
C VAL A 113 -8.47 -8.45 4.05
N GLU A 114 -7.52 -8.03 3.25
CA GLU A 114 -7.74 -7.06 2.19
C GLU A 114 -8.38 -7.78 1.00
N HIS A 115 -9.53 -7.32 0.56
CA HIS A 115 -10.21 -7.78 -0.65
C HIS A 115 -9.99 -6.76 -1.76
N ALA A 116 -9.67 -7.23 -2.94
CA ALA A 116 -9.42 -6.41 -4.11
C ALA A 116 -10.16 -6.95 -5.33
N GLU A 117 -10.12 -6.19 -6.42
CA GLU A 117 -10.73 -6.61 -7.68
C GLU A 117 -10.18 -7.97 -8.15
N PHE A 118 -10.96 -8.66 -8.99
CA PHE A 118 -10.65 -9.97 -9.57
C PHE A 118 -10.44 -11.08 -8.53
N GLY A 119 -10.96 -10.91 -7.31
CA GLY A 119 -10.86 -11.90 -6.24
C GLY A 119 -9.48 -12.00 -5.60
N TYR A 120 -8.59 -11.04 -5.85
CA TYR A 120 -7.31 -10.99 -5.14
C TYR A 120 -7.56 -10.70 -3.66
N THR A 121 -6.89 -11.44 -2.79
CA THR A 121 -6.88 -11.19 -1.34
C THR A 121 -5.49 -11.29 -0.78
N THR A 122 -5.23 -10.51 0.26
CA THR A 122 -4.06 -10.69 1.12
C THR A 122 -4.44 -10.48 2.57
N ASN A 123 -3.73 -11.11 3.49
CA ASN A 123 -4.01 -11.03 4.92
C ASN A 123 -2.82 -10.48 5.69
N LEU A 124 -3.10 -9.76 6.77
CA LEU A 124 -2.09 -9.20 7.68
C LEU A 124 -2.55 -9.38 9.12
N PRO A 125 -1.63 -9.48 10.10
CA PRO A 125 -1.95 -9.19 11.49
C PRO A 125 -2.55 -7.77 11.62
N LEU A 126 -3.52 -7.62 12.50
CA LEU A 126 -4.13 -6.30 12.76
C LEU A 126 -3.08 -5.26 13.18
N ALA A 127 -2.08 -5.66 13.96
CA ALA A 127 -1.01 -4.79 14.41
C ALA A 127 -0.18 -4.19 13.26
N ASP A 128 0.03 -4.94 12.16
CA ASP A 128 0.80 -4.46 11.02
C ASP A 128 0.06 -3.40 10.20
N ILE A 129 -1.26 -3.53 10.06
CA ILE A 129 -2.05 -2.60 9.25
C ILE A 129 -2.58 -1.39 10.04
N THR A 130 -2.43 -1.37 11.37
CA THR A 130 -2.84 -0.24 12.22
C THR A 130 -1.68 0.67 12.64
N THR A 131 -0.51 0.52 12.05
CA THR A 131 0.62 1.43 12.25
C THR A 131 0.32 2.84 11.76
N ASP A 132 1.13 3.82 12.19
CA ASP A 132 1.01 5.22 11.76
C ASP A 132 1.26 5.40 10.26
N GLU A 133 1.96 4.46 9.64
CA GLU A 133 2.37 4.51 8.24
C GLU A 133 1.48 3.70 7.29
N ALA A 134 0.59 2.86 7.82
CA ALA A 134 -0.35 2.09 7.00
C ALA A 134 -1.52 2.98 6.55
N ILE A 135 -1.68 3.13 5.24
CA ILE A 135 -2.67 4.03 4.64
C ILE A 135 -3.50 3.37 3.54
N VAL A 136 -4.70 3.86 3.38
CA VAL A 136 -5.53 3.70 2.17
C VAL A 136 -5.15 4.87 1.26
N ALA A 137 -4.25 4.63 0.33
CA ALA A 137 -3.65 5.65 -0.52
C ALA A 137 -4.47 5.90 -1.78
N TYR A 138 -4.62 7.17 -2.17
CA TYR A 138 -5.27 7.62 -3.39
C TYR A 138 -4.38 8.52 -4.27
N GLU A 139 -3.18 8.93 -3.77
CA GLU A 139 -2.17 9.64 -4.56
C GLU A 139 -0.79 8.99 -4.39
N PHE A 140 0.00 9.11 -5.44
CA PHE A 140 1.40 8.72 -5.52
C PHE A 140 2.20 9.86 -6.17
N GLU A 141 3.28 10.30 -5.53
CA GLU A 141 4.12 11.44 -5.99
C GLU A 141 3.32 12.73 -6.24
N GLY A 142 2.22 12.94 -5.49
CA GLY A 142 1.37 14.13 -5.61
C GLY A 142 0.32 14.09 -6.72
N GLU A 143 0.22 12.99 -7.44
CA GLU A 143 -0.75 12.77 -8.50
C GLU A 143 -1.69 11.60 -8.16
N GLU A 144 -2.85 11.52 -8.78
CA GLU A 144 -3.74 10.36 -8.63
C GLU A 144 -3.01 9.07 -9.01
N ILE A 145 -3.23 7.99 -8.25
CA ILE A 145 -2.59 6.71 -8.53
C ILE A 145 -3.04 6.20 -9.89
N GLU A 146 -2.08 5.98 -10.80
CA GLU A 146 -2.39 5.37 -12.09
C GLU A 146 -3.12 4.02 -11.92
N PRO A 147 -4.12 3.71 -12.76
CA PRO A 147 -4.87 2.46 -12.68
C PRO A 147 -3.97 1.22 -12.60
N ILE A 148 -2.88 1.19 -13.39
CA ILE A 148 -1.93 0.06 -13.43
C ILE A 148 -1.16 -0.13 -12.09
N HIS A 149 -1.04 0.92 -11.29
CA HIS A 149 -0.40 0.93 -9.98
C HIS A 149 -1.39 0.78 -8.81
N GLY A 150 -2.67 0.56 -9.10
CA GLY A 150 -3.71 0.27 -8.11
C GLY A 150 -4.74 1.37 -7.91
N GLY A 151 -4.75 2.40 -8.78
CA GLY A 151 -5.75 3.45 -8.74
C GLY A 151 -7.19 2.96 -8.98
N PRO A 152 -8.18 3.68 -8.46
CA PRO A 152 -8.06 4.96 -7.77
C PRO A 152 -7.53 4.85 -6.33
N VAL A 153 -7.55 3.65 -5.72
CA VAL A 153 -7.16 3.45 -4.32
C VAL A 153 -6.46 2.11 -4.12
N ARG A 154 -5.43 2.13 -3.30
CA ARG A 154 -4.72 0.94 -2.85
C ARG A 154 -4.37 1.00 -1.37
N ILE A 155 -4.10 -0.15 -0.76
CA ILE A 155 -3.45 -0.20 0.56
C ILE A 155 -1.94 0.00 0.37
N VAL A 156 -1.31 0.65 1.37
CA VAL A 156 0.14 0.73 1.49
C VAL A 156 0.53 0.45 2.94
N VAL A 157 1.35 -0.60 3.14
CA VAL A 157 1.91 -1.01 4.42
C VAL A 157 3.43 -1.10 4.25
N PRO A 158 4.19 -0.02 4.49
CA PRO A 158 5.56 0.14 4.00
C PRO A 158 6.57 -0.81 4.64
N HIS A 159 6.40 -1.25 5.89
CA HIS A 159 7.31 -2.15 6.58
C HIS A 159 7.19 -3.62 6.13
N LEU A 160 6.18 -3.95 5.31
CA LEU A 160 6.01 -5.27 4.72
C LEU A 160 6.39 -5.27 3.23
N TYR A 161 6.68 -6.44 2.69
CA TYR A 161 6.82 -6.55 1.24
C TYR A 161 5.55 -6.11 0.52
N PHE A 162 5.71 -5.34 -0.56
CA PHE A 162 4.66 -4.58 -1.23
C PHE A 162 3.51 -5.43 -1.82
N TRP A 163 3.66 -6.74 -1.92
CA TRP A 163 2.57 -7.66 -2.24
C TRP A 163 1.50 -7.76 -1.14
N LYS A 164 1.81 -7.29 0.08
CA LYS A 164 0.86 -7.12 1.19
C LYS A 164 0.06 -5.82 1.11
N SER A 165 0.34 -4.99 0.13
CA SER A 165 -0.32 -3.70 -0.12
C SER A 165 -1.23 -3.87 -1.34
N ALA A 166 -2.48 -4.34 -1.13
CA ALA A 166 -3.39 -4.68 -2.21
C ALA A 166 -3.70 -3.48 -3.11
N LYS A 167 -3.60 -3.68 -4.43
CA LYS A 167 -4.13 -2.77 -5.44
C LYS A 167 -5.64 -2.92 -5.53
N TRP A 168 -6.34 -1.85 -5.95
CA TRP A 168 -7.77 -1.91 -6.27
C TRP A 168 -8.59 -2.51 -5.13
N VAL A 169 -8.27 -2.14 -3.89
CA VAL A 169 -8.97 -2.61 -2.68
C VAL A 169 -10.44 -2.16 -2.69
N ARG A 170 -11.29 -3.07 -2.15
CA ARG A 170 -12.75 -2.86 -2.13
C ARG A 170 -13.34 -3.01 -0.73
#